data_27ecc689285aee43237c8228a7a7eb97
#
_entry.id   27ecc689285aee43237c8228a7a7eb97
#
_cell.length_a   1.000
_cell.length_b   1.000
_cell.length_c   1.000
_cell.angle_alpha   90.00
_cell.angle_beta   90.00
_cell.angle_gamma   90.00
#
_symmetry.space_group_name_H-M   'P 1'
#
loop_
_entity.id
_entity.type
_entity.pdbx_description
1 polymer ?
#
loop_
_entity_poly.entity_id
_entity_poly.type
_entity_poly.pdbx_seq_one_letter_code
_entity_poly.pdbx_strand_id
1 'polypeptide(L)'
;MTIRRRQLLQFSAAAAATPALGACAGGDGPEVTIDRSLPTSPYGSESTAEEVTAGMDLSGLTVLVTGCNSGLGYETMRVLALRGAHVIGTGRTMEKAATACDSVEGKATPVVLELSEFQSAVDCAEAVKGVGEQLDVVICNAGINTFGDLELVNGIEKMFVVNFLGHFVLVNHLLPDMRAAGDGRIVHVGSA
;
A
#
# COMPACT_ATOMS: atom_id res chain seq x y z
N MET A 1 7.76 21.59 5.54
CA MET A 1 6.48 22.30 5.31
C MET A 1 5.38 21.39 5.82
N THR A 2 4.85 21.67 7.02
CA THR A 2 3.94 20.75 7.73
C THR A 2 2.52 21.01 7.26
N ILE A 3 1.95 20.05 6.51
CA ILE A 3 0.56 20.11 6.06
C ILE A 3 -0.33 19.77 7.26
N ARG A 4 -1.12 20.73 7.75
CA ARG A 4 -2.01 20.55 8.90
C ARG A 4 -3.23 19.70 8.54
N ARG A 5 -3.62 18.78 9.42
CA ARG A 5 -4.77 17.85 9.33
C ARG A 5 -6.08 18.48 8.81
N ARG A 6 -6.30 19.76 9.01
CA ARG A 6 -7.53 20.47 8.56
C ARG A 6 -7.64 20.66 7.05
N GLN A 7 -6.54 20.54 6.30
CA GLN A 7 -6.58 20.70 4.84
C GLN A 7 -6.98 19.42 4.10
N LEU A 8 -6.80 18.24 4.70
CA LEU A 8 -7.20 16.95 4.12
C LEU A 8 -8.71 16.67 4.22
N LEU A 9 -9.42 17.27 5.19
CA LEU A 9 -10.87 17.05 5.40
C LEU A 9 -11.75 17.93 4.51
N GLN A 10 -11.22 18.89 3.78
CA GLN A 10 -11.98 19.73 2.87
C GLN A 10 -12.17 19.15 1.47
N PHE A 11 -11.50 18.02 1.16
CA PHE A 11 -11.59 17.38 -0.16
C PHE A 11 -12.69 16.31 -0.31
N SER A 12 -13.45 16.02 0.75
CA SER A 12 -14.46 14.93 0.75
C SER A 12 -15.89 15.37 0.39
N ALA A 13 -16.15 16.60 -0.02
CA ALA A 13 -17.51 17.11 -0.16
C ALA A 13 -17.89 17.57 -1.58
N ALA A 14 -17.27 17.06 -2.63
CA ALA A 14 -17.66 17.44 -4.00
C ALA A 14 -17.51 16.26 -4.97
N ALA A 15 -18.31 15.21 -4.77
CA ALA A 15 -18.50 14.18 -5.80
C ALA A 15 -19.90 13.59 -5.71
N ALA A 16 -20.88 14.31 -6.21
CA ALA A 16 -22.20 13.79 -6.52
C ALA A 16 -22.65 14.33 -7.89
N ALA A 17 -22.13 13.69 -8.95
CA ALA A 17 -22.75 13.73 -10.27
C ALA A 17 -22.43 12.39 -10.94
N THR A 18 -23.39 11.47 -10.89
CA THR A 18 -23.39 10.22 -11.65
C THR A 18 -23.61 10.53 -13.13
N PRO A 19 -22.70 10.14 -14.04
CA PRO A 19 -23.05 9.95 -15.44
C PRO A 19 -23.48 8.50 -15.68
N ALA A 20 -24.56 8.35 -16.43
CA ALA A 20 -25.13 7.09 -16.87
C ALA A 20 -24.13 6.28 -17.69
N LEU A 21 -24.09 4.96 -17.43
CA LEU A 21 -23.42 3.95 -18.26
C LEU A 21 -24.00 3.96 -19.68
N GLY A 22 -23.25 4.52 -20.61
CA GLY A 22 -23.53 4.47 -22.04
C GLY A 22 -22.46 3.67 -22.76
N ALA A 23 -22.92 2.76 -23.62
CA ALA A 23 -22.23 1.72 -24.35
C ALA A 23 -20.91 2.13 -25.05
N CYS A 24 -19.95 1.20 -25.06
CA CYS A 24 -18.75 1.23 -25.89
C CYS A 24 -19.09 1.23 -27.38
N ALA A 25 -19.02 2.38 -28.02
CA ALA A 25 -18.87 2.52 -29.47
C ALA A 25 -17.87 3.65 -29.70
N GLY A 26 -16.82 3.39 -30.51
CA GLY A 26 -15.74 4.33 -30.75
C GLY A 26 -16.29 5.67 -31.30
N GLY A 27 -16.15 6.69 -30.52
CA GLY A 27 -16.45 8.07 -30.80
C GLY A 27 -15.84 8.90 -29.69
N ASP A 28 -15.38 10.08 -30.00
CA ASP A 28 -14.73 11.02 -29.10
C ASP A 28 -15.38 11.02 -27.72
N GLY A 29 -14.70 10.40 -26.75
CA GLY A 29 -15.15 10.38 -25.36
C GLY A 29 -15.26 11.82 -24.84
N PRO A 30 -16.08 12.07 -23.80
CA PRO A 30 -16.19 13.40 -23.24
C PRO A 30 -14.79 13.90 -22.88
N GLU A 31 -14.49 15.12 -23.32
CA GLU A 31 -13.24 15.80 -23.00
C GLU A 31 -13.09 15.84 -21.47
N VAL A 32 -12.08 15.12 -20.97
CA VAL A 32 -11.78 15.10 -19.53
C VAL A 32 -11.25 16.46 -19.16
N THR A 33 -12.11 17.31 -18.61
CA THR A 33 -11.69 18.60 -18.08
C THR A 33 -10.90 18.37 -16.80
N ILE A 34 -9.57 18.48 -16.91
CA ILE A 34 -8.70 18.42 -15.74
C ILE A 34 -8.91 19.68 -14.90
N ASP A 35 -9.40 19.52 -13.68
CA ASP A 35 -9.47 20.61 -12.72
C ASP A 35 -8.06 21.03 -12.31
N ARG A 36 -7.59 22.14 -12.89
CA ARG A 36 -6.25 22.69 -12.63
C ARG A 36 -6.10 23.31 -11.24
N SER A 37 -7.17 23.36 -10.45
CA SER A 37 -7.09 23.78 -9.04
C SER A 37 -6.57 22.65 -8.13
N LEU A 38 -6.58 21.40 -8.60
CA LEU A 38 -6.02 20.28 -7.86
C LEU A 38 -4.48 20.36 -7.87
N PRO A 39 -3.83 20.04 -6.74
CA PRO A 39 -2.38 19.94 -6.70
C PRO A 39 -1.88 18.91 -7.71
N THR A 40 -1.08 19.33 -8.66
CA THR A 40 -0.47 18.44 -9.64
C THR A 40 0.98 18.15 -9.25
N SER A 41 1.41 16.92 -9.52
CA SER A 41 2.81 16.52 -9.40
C SER A 41 3.55 16.82 -10.72
N PRO A 42 4.84 17.15 -10.68
CA PRO A 42 5.67 17.25 -11.89
C PRO A 42 5.96 15.86 -12.51
N TYR A 43 5.60 14.79 -11.82
CA TYR A 43 5.84 13.42 -12.24
C TYR A 43 4.70 12.87 -13.09
N GLY A 44 5.03 11.97 -14.03
CA GLY A 44 4.10 11.36 -14.96
C GLY A 44 4.32 9.85 -15.10
N SER A 45 3.73 9.25 -16.13
CA SER A 45 3.79 7.81 -16.39
C SER A 45 5.20 7.24 -16.58
N GLU A 46 6.13 8.07 -17.02
CA GLU A 46 7.53 7.67 -17.26
C GLU A 46 8.44 7.92 -16.04
N SER A 47 7.91 8.54 -14.98
CA SER A 47 8.72 8.82 -13.79
C SER A 47 8.99 7.56 -13.00
N THR A 48 10.25 7.36 -12.63
CA THR A 48 10.68 6.25 -11.78
C THR A 48 10.45 6.53 -10.31
N ALA A 49 10.36 5.48 -9.49
CA ALA A 49 10.24 5.63 -8.05
C ALA A 49 11.45 6.33 -7.43
N GLU A 50 12.65 6.14 -7.99
CA GLU A 50 13.86 6.85 -7.55
C GLU A 50 13.80 8.35 -7.83
N GLU A 51 13.29 8.76 -9.00
CA GLU A 51 13.11 10.18 -9.33
C GLU A 51 12.09 10.83 -8.41
N VAL A 52 10.95 10.15 -8.16
CA VAL A 52 9.89 10.64 -7.27
C VAL A 52 10.39 10.83 -5.84
N THR A 53 11.29 9.97 -5.39
CA THR A 53 11.84 10.00 -4.02
C THR A 53 13.20 10.70 -3.92
N ALA A 54 13.69 11.29 -5.01
CA ALA A 54 15.00 11.93 -5.03
C ALA A 54 15.10 13.05 -3.98
N GLY A 55 16.18 13.02 -3.20
CA GLY A 55 16.43 14.02 -2.14
C GLY A 55 15.56 13.86 -0.88
N MET A 56 14.71 12.84 -0.79
CA MET A 56 14.01 12.53 0.46
C MET A 56 14.98 11.88 1.45
N ASP A 57 14.90 12.28 2.71
CA ASP A 57 15.48 11.58 3.85
C ASP A 57 14.34 10.96 4.66
N LEU A 58 14.27 9.64 4.68
CA LEU A 58 13.28 8.86 5.39
C LEU A 58 13.89 8.15 6.62
N SER A 59 15.07 8.59 7.04
CA SER A 59 15.73 8.06 8.23
C SER A 59 14.83 8.21 9.47
N GLY A 60 14.71 7.14 10.25
CA GLY A 60 13.86 7.11 11.43
C GLY A 60 12.40 6.76 11.16
N LEU A 61 11.99 6.56 9.92
CA LEU A 61 10.66 6.02 9.59
C LEU A 61 10.71 4.49 9.50
N THR A 62 9.69 3.84 10.06
CA THR A 62 9.43 2.42 9.92
C THR A 62 8.18 2.21 9.06
N VAL A 63 8.33 1.46 7.98
CA VAL A 63 7.29 1.27 6.97
C VAL A 63 7.01 -0.21 6.77
N LEU A 64 5.77 -0.64 6.95
CA LEU A 64 5.31 -1.96 6.55
C LEU A 64 4.81 -1.93 5.11
N VAL A 65 5.36 -2.80 4.24
CA VAL A 65 4.89 -2.96 2.86
C VAL A 65 4.45 -4.40 2.64
N THR A 66 3.21 -4.59 2.19
CA THR A 66 2.72 -5.94 1.91
C THR A 66 3.03 -6.37 0.47
N GLY A 67 3.50 -7.64 0.31
CA GLY A 67 3.77 -8.24 -0.99
C GLY A 67 5.04 -7.71 -1.66
N CYS A 68 6.18 -7.80 -0.98
CA CYS A 68 7.47 -7.24 -1.43
C CYS A 68 8.31 -8.18 -2.30
N ASN A 69 7.84 -9.39 -2.60
CA ASN A 69 8.66 -10.36 -3.34
C ASN A 69 8.74 -10.09 -4.86
N SER A 70 7.97 -9.16 -5.39
CA SER A 70 7.99 -8.77 -6.81
C SER A 70 7.19 -7.49 -7.09
N GLY A 71 7.34 -6.96 -8.31
CA GLY A 71 6.51 -5.88 -8.84
C GLY A 71 6.59 -4.58 -8.05
N LEU A 72 5.44 -3.90 -7.92
CA LEU A 72 5.34 -2.60 -7.27
C LEU A 72 5.75 -2.64 -5.79
N GLY A 73 5.38 -3.70 -5.06
CA GLY A 73 5.75 -3.84 -3.65
C GLY A 73 7.25 -3.97 -3.43
N TYR A 74 7.94 -4.71 -4.31
CA TYR A 74 9.39 -4.80 -4.28
C TYR A 74 10.05 -3.45 -4.54
N GLU A 75 9.63 -2.76 -5.60
CA GLU A 75 10.20 -1.46 -5.94
C GLU A 75 9.90 -0.40 -4.87
N THR A 76 8.71 -0.43 -4.28
CA THR A 76 8.35 0.44 -3.14
C THR A 76 9.28 0.19 -1.95
N MET A 77 9.46 -1.09 -1.56
CA MET A 77 10.38 -1.45 -0.48
C MET A 77 11.80 -0.99 -0.79
N ARG A 78 12.28 -1.24 -2.02
CA ARG A 78 13.63 -0.91 -2.46
C ARG A 78 13.93 0.59 -2.33
N VAL A 79 13.05 1.43 -2.86
CA VAL A 79 13.30 2.87 -2.84
C VAL A 79 13.14 3.48 -1.46
N LEU A 80 12.21 3.00 -0.64
CA LEU A 80 12.06 3.49 0.73
C LEU A 80 13.29 3.13 1.58
N ALA A 81 13.81 1.90 1.46
CA ALA A 81 15.04 1.49 2.13
C ALA A 81 16.26 2.29 1.64
N LEU A 82 16.37 2.52 0.31
CA LEU A 82 17.41 3.37 -0.29
C LEU A 82 17.38 4.81 0.26
N ARG A 83 16.21 5.32 0.65
CA ARG A 83 16.05 6.65 1.27
C ARG A 83 16.21 6.65 2.79
N GLY A 84 16.60 5.53 3.39
CA GLY A 84 16.94 5.42 4.81
C GLY A 84 15.80 4.95 5.72
N ALA A 85 14.62 4.64 5.20
CA ALA A 85 13.56 4.04 6.00
C ALA A 85 13.92 2.61 6.41
N HIS A 86 13.47 2.19 7.59
CA HIS A 86 13.41 0.78 7.93
C HIS A 86 12.14 0.17 7.32
N VAL A 87 12.29 -0.71 6.34
CA VAL A 87 11.13 -1.34 5.70
C VAL A 87 10.90 -2.75 6.23
N ILE A 88 9.70 -3.01 6.72
CA ILE A 88 9.25 -4.36 7.05
C ILE A 88 8.56 -4.90 5.80
N GLY A 89 9.24 -5.81 5.09
CA GLY A 89 8.77 -6.36 3.83
C GLY A 89 8.08 -7.71 4.01
N THR A 90 6.86 -7.88 3.45
CA THR A 90 6.17 -9.15 3.61
C THR A 90 6.16 -10.00 2.35
N GLY A 91 6.16 -11.32 2.57
CA GLY A 91 5.94 -12.34 1.56
C GLY A 91 5.11 -13.49 2.11
N ARG A 92 4.51 -14.31 1.24
CA ARG A 92 3.69 -15.47 1.66
C ARG A 92 4.48 -16.56 2.39
N THR A 93 5.79 -16.60 2.20
CA THR A 93 6.70 -17.47 2.93
C THR A 93 7.91 -16.68 3.40
N MET A 94 8.53 -17.12 4.50
CA MET A 94 9.74 -16.47 5.02
C MET A 94 10.87 -16.46 3.98
N GLU A 95 11.04 -17.52 3.20
CA GLU A 95 12.04 -17.59 2.13
C GLU A 95 11.86 -16.46 1.11
N LYS A 96 10.61 -16.24 0.63
CA LYS A 96 10.32 -15.17 -0.35
C LYS A 96 10.51 -13.78 0.25
N ALA A 97 10.09 -13.59 1.50
CA ALA A 97 10.25 -12.31 2.18
C ALA A 97 11.73 -12.01 2.42
N ALA A 98 12.51 -12.98 2.94
CA ALA A 98 13.93 -12.82 3.21
C ALA A 98 14.72 -12.57 1.92
N THR A 99 14.51 -13.38 0.87
CA THR A 99 15.17 -13.17 -0.42
C THR A 99 14.96 -11.75 -0.96
N ALA A 100 13.74 -11.22 -0.84
CA ALA A 100 13.45 -9.86 -1.29
C ALA A 100 14.12 -8.81 -0.39
N CYS A 101 14.02 -8.94 0.92
CA CYS A 101 14.61 -7.99 1.86
C CYS A 101 16.14 -7.96 1.79
N ASP A 102 16.79 -9.14 1.63
CA ASP A 102 18.26 -9.25 1.53
C ASP A 102 18.82 -8.68 0.21
N SER A 103 17.95 -8.50 -0.80
CA SER A 103 18.37 -8.00 -2.12
C SER A 103 18.37 -6.49 -2.26
N VAL A 104 17.84 -5.75 -1.29
CA VAL A 104 17.75 -4.28 -1.35
C VAL A 104 18.87 -3.62 -0.56
N GLU A 105 19.27 -2.43 -1.02
CA GLU A 105 20.18 -1.57 -0.26
C GLU A 105 19.40 -0.84 0.83
N GLY A 106 19.92 -0.88 2.07
CA GLY A 106 19.30 -0.25 3.23
C GLY A 106 18.76 -1.27 4.24
N LYS A 107 17.87 -0.83 5.12
CA LYS A 107 17.35 -1.68 6.20
C LYS A 107 15.99 -2.26 5.81
N ALA A 108 15.93 -3.57 5.63
CA ALA A 108 14.70 -4.30 5.39
C ALA A 108 14.61 -5.53 6.30
N THR A 109 13.43 -5.78 6.88
CA THR A 109 13.16 -6.91 7.78
C THR A 109 12.05 -7.77 7.18
N PRO A 110 12.28 -9.08 6.95
CA PRO A 110 11.27 -9.95 6.38
C PRO A 110 10.24 -10.41 7.43
N VAL A 111 8.96 -10.41 7.04
CA VAL A 111 7.85 -10.97 7.82
C VAL A 111 6.94 -11.79 6.91
N VAL A 112 6.39 -12.88 7.44
CA VAL A 112 5.41 -13.70 6.70
C VAL A 112 4.04 -13.08 6.75
N LEU A 113 3.35 -13.05 5.60
CA LEU A 113 1.95 -12.65 5.49
C LEU A 113 1.26 -13.41 4.37
N GLU A 114 0.31 -14.28 4.73
CA GLU A 114 -0.64 -14.91 3.81
C GLU A 114 -2.03 -14.30 4.04
N LEU A 115 -2.44 -13.42 3.15
CA LEU A 115 -3.68 -12.63 3.30
C LEU A 115 -4.97 -13.46 3.16
N SER A 116 -4.89 -14.66 2.58
CA SER A 116 -6.02 -15.58 2.54
C SER A 116 -6.27 -16.28 3.90
N GLU A 117 -5.36 -16.14 4.85
CA GLU A 117 -5.41 -16.72 6.19
C GLU A 117 -5.42 -15.62 7.24
N PHE A 118 -6.57 -15.34 7.85
CA PHE A 118 -6.70 -14.23 8.80
C PHE A 118 -5.77 -14.37 10.02
N GLN A 119 -5.48 -15.60 10.46
CA GLN A 119 -4.52 -15.82 11.53
C GLN A 119 -3.12 -15.36 11.12
N SER A 120 -2.70 -15.59 9.87
CA SER A 120 -1.43 -15.09 9.37
C SER A 120 -1.35 -13.56 9.39
N ALA A 121 -2.46 -12.87 9.16
CA ALA A 121 -2.52 -11.41 9.26
C ALA A 121 -2.34 -10.94 10.74
N VAL A 122 -2.93 -11.66 11.69
CA VAL A 122 -2.74 -11.39 13.13
C VAL A 122 -1.30 -11.65 13.54
N ASP A 123 -0.75 -12.81 13.17
CA ASP A 123 0.64 -13.18 13.49
C ASP A 123 1.65 -12.21 12.87
N CYS A 124 1.36 -11.72 11.66
CA CYS A 124 2.15 -10.68 11.01
C CYS A 124 2.12 -9.37 11.83
N ALA A 125 0.94 -8.95 12.30
CA ALA A 125 0.84 -7.76 13.13
C ALA A 125 1.65 -7.87 14.41
N GLU A 126 1.61 -9.02 15.07
CA GLU A 126 2.43 -9.28 16.28
C GLU A 126 3.94 -9.31 15.96
N ALA A 127 4.32 -9.91 14.82
CA ALA A 127 5.72 -9.89 14.38
C ALA A 127 6.21 -8.46 14.09
N VAL A 128 5.39 -7.62 13.47
CA VAL A 128 5.69 -6.20 13.21
C VAL A 128 5.91 -5.44 14.52
N LYS A 129 5.04 -5.63 15.51
CA LYS A 129 5.21 -5.05 16.86
C LYS A 129 6.49 -5.55 17.54
N GLY A 130 6.83 -6.83 17.33
CA GLY A 130 8.03 -7.47 17.86
C GLY A 130 9.34 -6.88 17.31
N VAL A 131 9.32 -6.13 16.20
CA VAL A 131 10.49 -5.39 15.70
C VAL A 131 10.93 -4.31 16.70
N GLY A 132 10.00 -3.83 17.53
CA GLY A 132 10.29 -2.90 18.64
C GLY A 132 10.49 -1.45 18.20
N GLU A 133 10.21 -1.12 16.96
CA GLU A 133 10.23 0.24 16.42
C GLU A 133 8.80 0.76 16.23
N GLN A 134 8.62 2.08 16.33
CA GLN A 134 7.33 2.70 16.07
C GLN A 134 6.97 2.53 14.58
N LEU A 135 5.80 1.97 14.29
CA LEU A 135 5.31 1.84 12.94
C LEU A 135 4.65 3.15 12.47
N ASP A 136 5.23 3.78 11.45
CA ASP A 136 4.78 5.09 10.94
C ASP A 136 3.86 4.93 9.72
N VAL A 137 4.14 3.96 8.84
CA VAL A 137 3.40 3.79 7.59
C VAL A 137 3.07 2.33 7.34
N VAL A 138 1.84 2.06 6.92
CA VAL A 138 1.42 0.76 6.37
C VAL A 138 1.02 0.95 4.91
N ILE A 139 1.67 0.21 4.00
CA ILE A 139 1.34 0.19 2.58
C ILE A 139 0.73 -1.16 2.23
N CYS A 140 -0.58 -1.17 2.05
CA CYS A 140 -1.38 -2.32 1.63
C CYS A 140 -1.26 -2.45 0.11
N ASN A 141 -0.17 -3.09 -0.35
CA ASN A 141 0.13 -3.24 -1.77
C ASN A 141 -0.18 -4.65 -2.30
N ALA A 142 -0.04 -5.69 -1.47
CA ALA A 142 -0.28 -7.05 -1.91
C ALA A 142 -1.69 -7.22 -2.49
N GLY A 143 -1.79 -7.97 -3.57
CA GLY A 143 -3.06 -8.28 -4.19
C GLY A 143 -2.91 -9.40 -5.21
N ILE A 144 -4.02 -10.00 -5.53
CA ILE A 144 -4.14 -10.99 -6.61
C ILE A 144 -5.17 -10.52 -7.61
N ASN A 145 -4.98 -10.92 -8.85
CA ASN A 145 -5.99 -10.83 -9.89
C ASN A 145 -6.16 -12.24 -10.46
N THR A 146 -7.35 -12.82 -10.31
CA THR A 146 -7.67 -14.17 -10.79
C THR A 146 -8.59 -14.05 -11.99
N PHE A 147 -8.10 -14.54 -13.13
CA PHE A 147 -8.92 -14.69 -14.34
C PHE A 147 -9.34 -16.16 -14.44
N GLY A 148 -10.62 -16.44 -14.49
CA GLY A 148 -11.16 -17.79 -14.62
C GLY A 148 -12.28 -18.09 -13.64
N ASP A 149 -12.31 -19.34 -13.17
CA ASP A 149 -13.37 -19.80 -12.28
C ASP A 149 -13.32 -19.13 -10.91
N LEU A 150 -14.48 -18.96 -10.30
CA LEU A 150 -14.62 -18.40 -8.96
C LEU A 150 -13.94 -19.31 -7.93
N GLU A 151 -12.87 -18.81 -7.31
CA GLU A 151 -12.24 -19.46 -6.17
C GLU A 151 -12.78 -18.90 -4.85
N LEU A 152 -13.12 -19.79 -3.92
CA LEU A 152 -13.63 -19.43 -2.60
C LEU A 152 -12.65 -19.81 -1.48
N VAL A 153 -12.52 -18.93 -0.51
CA VAL A 153 -11.87 -19.19 0.78
C VAL A 153 -12.93 -19.03 1.87
N ASN A 154 -13.25 -20.12 2.55
CA ASN A 154 -14.30 -20.16 3.58
C ASN A 154 -15.66 -19.61 3.08
N GLY A 155 -16.00 -19.88 1.81
CA GLY A 155 -17.26 -19.45 1.21
C GLY A 155 -17.28 -18.00 0.73
N ILE A 156 -16.16 -17.28 0.83
CA ILE A 156 -15.99 -15.89 0.38
C ILE A 156 -15.07 -15.89 -0.85
N GLU A 157 -15.35 -15.02 -1.80
CA GLU A 157 -14.53 -14.89 -3.00
C GLU A 157 -13.08 -14.55 -2.63
N LYS A 158 -12.13 -15.35 -3.17
CA LYS A 158 -10.71 -15.33 -2.78
C LYS A 158 -10.04 -13.98 -3.03
N MET A 159 -10.36 -13.31 -4.13
CA MET A 159 -9.79 -12.02 -4.45
C MET A 159 -10.24 -10.96 -3.44
N PHE A 160 -11.51 -11.00 -3.03
CA PHE A 160 -12.03 -10.13 -1.98
C PHE A 160 -11.38 -10.44 -0.61
N VAL A 161 -11.17 -11.73 -0.30
CA VAL A 161 -10.47 -12.13 0.94
C VAL A 161 -9.05 -11.56 0.95
N VAL A 162 -8.28 -11.77 -0.11
CA VAL A 162 -6.87 -11.37 -0.17
C VAL A 162 -6.72 -9.86 -0.29
N ASN A 163 -7.41 -9.23 -1.25
CA ASN A 163 -7.17 -7.82 -1.56
C ASN A 163 -7.80 -6.86 -0.54
N PHE A 164 -8.84 -7.32 0.18
CA PHE A 164 -9.56 -6.47 1.12
C PHE A 164 -9.55 -7.02 2.55
N LEU A 165 -10.16 -8.19 2.81
CA LEU A 165 -10.39 -8.66 4.19
C LEU A 165 -9.08 -8.96 4.94
N GLY A 166 -8.09 -9.56 4.29
CA GLY A 166 -6.79 -9.84 4.90
C GLY A 166 -6.09 -8.55 5.35
N HIS A 167 -6.09 -7.53 4.50
CA HIS A 167 -5.57 -6.22 4.87
C HIS A 167 -6.39 -5.54 5.95
N PHE A 168 -7.73 -5.69 5.92
CA PHE A 168 -8.61 -5.15 6.95
C PHE A 168 -8.25 -5.73 8.33
N VAL A 169 -8.03 -7.05 8.43
CA VAL A 169 -7.60 -7.69 9.68
C VAL A 169 -6.24 -7.16 10.12
N LEU A 170 -5.24 -7.16 9.23
CA LEU A 170 -3.88 -6.68 9.52
C LEU A 170 -3.90 -5.26 10.06
N VAL A 171 -4.54 -4.34 9.33
CA VAL A 171 -4.59 -2.92 9.68
C VAL A 171 -5.29 -2.70 11.03
N ASN A 172 -6.40 -3.40 11.30
CA ASN A 172 -7.08 -3.25 12.59
C ASN A 172 -6.24 -3.71 13.78
N HIS A 173 -5.37 -4.71 13.60
CA HIS A 173 -4.44 -5.16 14.65
C HIS A 173 -3.25 -4.20 14.85
N LEU A 174 -2.86 -3.43 13.82
CA LEU A 174 -1.80 -2.42 13.90
C LEU A 174 -2.30 -1.03 14.30
N LEU A 175 -3.59 -0.75 14.09
CA LEU A 175 -4.16 0.59 14.27
C LEU A 175 -3.98 1.19 15.67
N PRO A 176 -4.06 0.44 16.78
CA PRO A 176 -3.80 0.99 18.12
C PRO A 176 -2.38 1.59 18.23
N ASP A 177 -1.36 0.88 17.74
CA ASP A 177 0.04 1.30 17.82
C ASP A 177 0.30 2.51 16.91
N MET A 178 -0.25 2.49 15.69
CA MET A 178 -0.17 3.62 14.77
C MET A 178 -0.85 4.89 15.33
N ARG A 179 -1.96 4.74 16.06
CA ARG A 179 -2.62 5.86 16.73
C ARG A 179 -1.79 6.42 17.89
N ALA A 180 -1.13 5.55 18.63
CA ALA A 180 -0.22 5.96 19.71
C ALA A 180 0.99 6.73 19.16
N ALA A 181 1.45 6.40 17.97
CA ALA A 181 2.51 7.08 17.23
C ALA A 181 2.15 8.55 16.84
N GLY A 182 0.87 8.86 16.69
CA GLY A 182 0.36 10.22 16.43
C GLY A 182 0.20 10.56 14.95
N ASP A 183 1.19 10.30 14.10
CA ASP A 183 1.20 10.65 12.66
C ASP A 183 1.17 9.45 11.72
N GLY A 184 0.69 8.29 12.19
CA GLY A 184 0.60 7.07 11.43
C GLY A 184 -0.22 7.22 10.13
N ARG A 185 0.26 6.59 9.04
CA ARG A 185 -0.38 6.64 7.71
C ARG A 185 -0.67 5.25 7.18
N ILE A 186 -1.82 5.09 6.55
CA ILE A 186 -2.21 3.87 5.84
C ILE A 186 -2.43 4.24 4.38
N VAL A 187 -1.73 3.54 3.50
CA VAL A 187 -1.83 3.69 2.04
C VAL A 187 -2.41 2.41 1.47
N HIS A 188 -3.50 2.52 0.73
CA HIS A 188 -4.06 1.41 -0.03
C HIS A 188 -3.71 1.57 -1.51
N VAL A 189 -3.08 0.53 -2.08
CA VAL A 189 -2.85 0.44 -3.51
C VAL A 189 -4.07 -0.23 -4.12
N GLY A 190 -4.74 0.47 -5.02
CA GLY A 190 -5.92 0.01 -5.72
C GLY A 190 -5.76 0.12 -7.23
N SER A 191 -6.64 -0.57 -7.95
CA SER A 191 -6.78 -0.48 -9.40
C SER A 191 -8.15 0.08 -9.76
N ALA A 192 -8.22 0.88 -10.82
CA ALA A 192 -9.47 1.38 -11.41
C ALA A 192 -9.96 0.42 -12.50
#